data_ac54ca4a13e5a70dbdc8454aa6695d6c
#
_entry.id   ac54ca4a13e5a70dbdc8454aa6695d6c
#
_cell.length_a   1.000
_cell.length_b   1.000
_cell.length_c   1.000
_cell.angle_alpha   90.00
_cell.angle_beta   90.00
_cell.angle_gamma   90.00
#
_symmetry.space_group_name_H-M   'P 1'
#
loop_
_entity.id
_entity.type
_entity.pdbx_description
1 polymer ?
#
loop_
_entity_poly.entity_id
_entity_poly.type
_entity_poly.pdbx_seq_one_letter_code
_entity_poly.pdbx_strand_id
1 'polypeptide(L)'
;SPALPLRQIASTALHSLPPQASALDALTLMAQHNIHHVPVLDQARVLGIVTPRNVDARQSPSVVQLARGIHKAPDIATLAQLSAQVPALQQALVHGGAGAQGIGRIVTTVTDAVTTRLIALAEQQLGPAPVPWVWVAAGSQARQEQTARTDQDNALVLADEYDPVQHGAYFADFARFVCDGLDACGYIHCPGEMMAMNAQWCQPLAQWRRYFRKWIDQPEPMALLHSSVFFDLRAVAGHTPLLTQLRQEELSRAQRSQLFLGHMVGNALTQRPPLNWLG
;
A
#
# COMPACT_ATOMS: atom_id res chain seq x y z
N SER A 1 -12.25 -16.45 30.69
CA SER A 1 -13.12 -17.39 31.43
C SER A 1 -14.28 -17.84 30.52
N PRO A 2 -14.64 -19.13 30.49
CA PRO A 2 -15.81 -19.65 29.74
C PRO A 2 -17.14 -18.98 30.09
N ALA A 3 -17.21 -18.30 31.21
CA ALA A 3 -18.40 -17.62 31.70
C ALA A 3 -18.57 -16.16 31.23
N LEU A 4 -17.62 -15.65 30.42
CA LEU A 4 -17.73 -14.27 29.92
C LEU A 4 -18.84 -14.18 28.84
N PRO A 5 -19.75 -13.19 28.96
CA PRO A 5 -20.74 -12.93 27.93
C PRO A 5 -20.10 -12.64 26.57
N LEU A 6 -20.68 -13.15 25.47
CA LEU A 6 -20.14 -12.96 24.12
C LEU A 6 -19.93 -11.48 23.76
N ARG A 7 -20.79 -10.58 24.21
CA ARG A 7 -20.65 -9.13 23.98
C ARG A 7 -19.33 -8.51 24.49
N GLN A 8 -18.67 -9.19 25.45
CA GLN A 8 -17.39 -8.71 26.01
C GLN A 8 -16.17 -9.25 25.27
N ILE A 9 -16.34 -10.26 24.44
CA ILE A 9 -15.27 -10.92 23.70
C ILE A 9 -15.45 -10.82 22.18
N ALA A 10 -16.62 -10.35 21.72
CA ALA A 10 -16.89 -10.17 20.30
C ALA A 10 -16.13 -8.95 19.75
N SER A 11 -15.58 -9.09 18.56
CA SER A 11 -15.09 -7.93 17.80
C SER A 11 -16.26 -7.05 17.38
N THR A 12 -16.20 -5.77 17.71
CA THR A 12 -17.23 -4.77 17.36
C THR A 12 -16.92 -4.03 16.06
N ALA A 13 -15.65 -4.00 15.64
CA ALA A 13 -15.23 -3.48 14.34
C ALA A 13 -15.43 -4.56 13.30
N LEU A 14 -16.63 -4.65 12.70
CA LEU A 14 -16.94 -5.64 11.69
C LEU A 14 -16.57 -5.15 10.29
N HIS A 15 -15.81 -5.96 9.58
CA HIS A 15 -15.59 -5.82 8.14
C HIS A 15 -16.60 -6.70 7.42
N SER A 16 -17.49 -6.12 6.64
CA SER A 16 -18.57 -6.81 5.95
C SER A 16 -18.62 -6.41 4.47
N LEU A 17 -19.32 -7.21 3.67
CA LEU A 17 -19.53 -6.94 2.24
C LEU A 17 -21.02 -7.01 1.88
N PRO A 18 -21.48 -6.24 0.86
CA PRO A 18 -22.82 -6.36 0.34
C PRO A 18 -22.98 -7.66 -0.49
N PRO A 19 -24.21 -8.14 -0.73
CA PRO A 19 -24.42 -9.39 -1.47
C PRO A 19 -23.94 -9.36 -2.92
N GLN A 20 -23.76 -8.18 -3.51
CA GLN A 20 -23.28 -8.00 -4.89
C GLN A 20 -21.73 -8.03 -4.99
N ALA A 21 -21.01 -8.01 -3.86
CA ALA A 21 -19.56 -8.08 -3.84
C ALA A 21 -19.07 -9.42 -4.41
N SER A 22 -17.93 -9.38 -5.08
CA SER A 22 -17.33 -10.57 -5.67
C SER A 22 -16.61 -11.44 -4.62
N ALA A 23 -16.36 -12.70 -4.95
CA ALA A 23 -15.50 -13.58 -4.16
C ALA A 23 -14.09 -12.98 -3.98
N LEU A 24 -13.60 -12.25 -4.99
CA LEU A 24 -12.32 -11.58 -4.96
C LEU A 24 -12.29 -10.43 -3.94
N ASP A 25 -13.39 -9.68 -3.79
CA ASP A 25 -13.52 -8.64 -2.77
C ASP A 25 -13.47 -9.25 -1.35
N ALA A 26 -14.08 -10.42 -1.18
CA ALA A 26 -14.02 -11.14 0.09
C ALA A 26 -12.59 -11.60 0.43
N LEU A 27 -11.86 -12.17 -0.53
CA LEU A 27 -10.45 -12.58 -0.34
C LEU A 27 -9.57 -11.37 -0.03
N THR A 28 -9.76 -10.26 -0.74
CA THR A 28 -9.01 -9.02 -0.53
C THR A 28 -9.24 -8.50 0.90
N LEU A 29 -10.49 -8.43 1.33
CA LEU A 29 -10.86 -7.96 2.67
C LEU A 29 -10.29 -8.88 3.77
N MET A 30 -10.36 -10.19 3.56
CA MET A 30 -9.78 -11.18 4.49
C MET A 30 -8.27 -11.01 4.62
N ALA A 31 -7.57 -10.80 3.49
CA ALA A 31 -6.12 -10.61 3.47
C ALA A 31 -5.70 -9.28 4.11
N GLN A 32 -6.38 -8.18 3.78
CA GLN A 32 -6.10 -6.83 4.31
C GLN A 32 -6.21 -6.77 5.84
N HIS A 33 -7.23 -7.40 6.40
CA HIS A 33 -7.53 -7.33 7.83
C HIS A 33 -7.14 -8.59 8.60
N ASN A 34 -6.48 -9.56 7.94
CA ASN A 34 -6.12 -10.86 8.52
C ASN A 34 -7.30 -11.56 9.22
N ILE A 35 -8.47 -11.54 8.59
CA ILE A 35 -9.71 -12.16 9.07
C ILE A 35 -10.11 -13.35 8.20
N HIS A 36 -10.88 -14.29 8.74
CA HIS A 36 -11.30 -15.52 8.05
C HIS A 36 -12.83 -15.65 7.91
N HIS A 37 -13.57 -14.67 8.41
CA HIS A 37 -15.03 -14.66 8.39
C HIS A 37 -15.48 -13.27 7.98
N VAL A 38 -16.16 -13.16 6.85
CA VAL A 38 -16.70 -11.91 6.33
C VAL A 38 -18.22 -12.02 6.29
N PRO A 39 -18.95 -11.31 7.15
CA PRO A 39 -20.40 -11.24 7.07
C PRO A 39 -20.84 -10.59 5.74
N VAL A 40 -21.88 -11.16 5.14
CA VAL A 40 -22.57 -10.56 3.99
C VAL A 40 -23.81 -9.86 4.53
N LEU A 41 -23.85 -8.55 4.35
CA LEU A 41 -24.93 -7.70 4.87
C LEU A 41 -25.74 -7.10 3.72
N ASP A 42 -27.05 -7.23 3.81
CA ASP A 42 -28.00 -6.44 3.02
C ASP A 42 -28.62 -5.41 3.96
N GLN A 43 -28.26 -4.14 3.78
CA GLN A 43 -28.55 -3.06 4.73
C GLN A 43 -28.05 -3.43 6.16
N ALA A 44 -28.96 -3.69 7.09
CA ALA A 44 -28.66 -4.10 8.46
C ALA A 44 -28.87 -5.61 8.71
N ARG A 45 -29.29 -6.39 7.71
CA ARG A 45 -29.59 -7.82 7.83
C ARG A 45 -28.40 -8.68 7.42
N VAL A 46 -27.97 -9.59 8.28
CA VAL A 46 -26.97 -10.60 7.96
C VAL A 46 -27.62 -11.67 7.05
N LEU A 47 -27.10 -11.84 5.84
CA LEU A 47 -27.53 -12.89 4.91
C LEU A 47 -26.73 -14.18 5.10
N GLY A 48 -25.47 -14.07 5.50
CA GLY A 48 -24.59 -15.20 5.71
C GLY A 48 -23.16 -14.77 6.05
N ILE A 49 -22.25 -15.73 6.09
CA ILE A 49 -20.83 -15.52 6.35
C ILE A 49 -20.04 -16.21 5.25
N VAL A 50 -19.12 -15.49 4.62
CA VAL A 50 -18.14 -16.04 3.68
C VAL A 50 -16.85 -16.37 4.42
N THR A 51 -16.30 -17.55 4.13
CA THR A 51 -15.04 -18.03 4.67
C THR A 51 -14.08 -18.36 3.52
N PRO A 52 -12.75 -18.49 3.76
CA PRO A 52 -11.81 -18.92 2.72
C PRO A 52 -12.25 -20.21 2.02
N ARG A 53 -12.80 -21.19 2.75
CA ARG A 53 -13.28 -22.46 2.18
C ARG A 53 -14.41 -22.29 1.15
N ASN A 54 -15.22 -21.26 1.29
CA ASN A 54 -16.30 -20.99 0.32
C ASN A 54 -15.75 -20.45 -1.01
N VAL A 55 -14.58 -19.79 -0.96
CA VAL A 55 -13.97 -19.12 -2.11
C VAL A 55 -12.83 -19.96 -2.70
N ASP A 56 -11.99 -20.58 -1.86
CA ASP A 56 -10.78 -21.31 -2.24
C ASP A 56 -11.03 -22.72 -2.78
N ALA A 57 -12.26 -23.12 -3.02
CA ALA A 57 -12.59 -24.52 -3.39
C ALA A 57 -11.83 -25.06 -4.63
N ARG A 58 -11.06 -24.22 -5.34
CA ARG A 58 -10.34 -24.60 -6.57
C ARG A 58 -9.00 -23.90 -6.81
N GLN A 59 -8.45 -23.09 -5.86
CA GLN A 59 -7.23 -22.31 -6.12
C GLN A 59 -6.17 -22.54 -5.02
N SER A 60 -4.98 -22.95 -5.45
CA SER A 60 -3.73 -22.91 -4.68
C SER A 60 -2.74 -22.02 -5.43
N PRO A 61 -2.02 -21.11 -4.76
CA PRO A 61 -1.96 -20.78 -3.33
C PRO A 61 -3.08 -19.85 -2.88
N SER A 62 -3.56 -20.01 -1.63
CA SER A 62 -4.59 -19.14 -1.06
C SER A 62 -4.01 -17.78 -0.66
N VAL A 63 -4.60 -16.69 -1.18
CA VAL A 63 -4.25 -15.30 -0.80
C VAL A 63 -4.29 -15.11 0.71
N VAL A 64 -5.32 -15.65 1.36
CA VAL A 64 -5.53 -15.51 2.81
C VAL A 64 -4.46 -16.25 3.62
N GLN A 65 -4.04 -17.43 3.16
CA GLN A 65 -2.97 -18.18 3.82
C GLN A 65 -1.63 -17.46 3.66
N LEU A 66 -1.33 -16.93 2.47
CA LEU A 66 -0.13 -16.15 2.20
C LEU A 66 -0.08 -14.90 3.09
N ALA A 67 -1.14 -14.10 3.11
CA ALA A 67 -1.24 -12.91 3.95
C ALA A 67 -1.06 -13.24 5.44
N ARG A 68 -1.70 -14.33 5.92
CA ARG A 68 -1.52 -14.81 7.29
C ARG A 68 -0.08 -15.20 7.61
N GLY A 69 0.60 -15.89 6.68
CA GLY A 69 2.01 -16.25 6.81
C GLY A 69 2.88 -15.00 6.93
N ILE A 70 2.65 -14.02 6.07
CA ILE A 70 3.36 -12.73 6.06
C ILE A 70 3.19 -12.01 7.40
N HIS A 71 1.97 -11.85 7.90
CA HIS A 71 1.72 -11.19 9.20
C HIS A 71 2.44 -11.87 10.38
N LYS A 72 2.71 -13.16 10.29
CA LYS A 72 3.36 -13.94 11.34
C LYS A 72 4.86 -14.17 11.11
N ALA A 73 5.40 -13.76 9.97
CA ALA A 73 6.81 -13.99 9.63
C ALA A 73 7.73 -13.40 10.71
N PRO A 74 8.65 -14.19 11.27
CA PRO A 74 9.53 -13.71 12.34
C PRO A 74 10.67 -12.82 11.83
N ASP A 75 11.02 -12.93 10.55
CA ASP A 75 12.19 -12.30 9.94
C ASP A 75 12.04 -12.06 8.44
N ILE A 76 12.99 -11.33 7.87
CA ILE A 76 13.03 -11.00 6.43
C ILE A 76 13.18 -12.26 5.56
N ALA A 77 13.95 -13.26 6.00
CA ALA A 77 14.17 -14.48 5.22
C ALA A 77 12.85 -15.23 5.01
N THR A 78 12.03 -15.34 6.06
CA THR A 78 10.69 -15.93 5.98
C THR A 78 9.77 -15.10 5.08
N LEU A 79 9.82 -13.76 5.16
CA LEU A 79 9.05 -12.87 4.28
C LEU A 79 9.44 -13.07 2.81
N ALA A 80 10.73 -13.17 2.50
CA ALA A 80 11.23 -13.39 1.15
C ALA A 80 10.73 -14.73 0.57
N GLN A 81 10.75 -15.81 1.37
CA GLN A 81 10.22 -17.12 0.97
C GLN A 81 8.71 -17.08 0.66
N LEU A 82 7.94 -16.34 1.47
CA LEU A 82 6.51 -16.16 1.25
C LEU A 82 6.25 -15.29 0.02
N SER A 83 6.96 -14.18 -0.14
CA SER A 83 6.83 -13.27 -1.28
C SER A 83 7.18 -13.94 -2.61
N ALA A 84 8.09 -14.92 -2.61
CA ALA A 84 8.42 -15.71 -3.80
C ALA A 84 7.23 -16.49 -4.38
N GLN A 85 6.12 -16.63 -3.63
CA GLN A 85 4.88 -17.27 -4.10
C GLN A 85 3.96 -16.31 -4.90
N VAL A 86 4.20 -15.00 -4.86
CA VAL A 86 3.33 -13.99 -5.51
C VAL A 86 3.21 -14.20 -7.03
N PRO A 87 4.27 -14.54 -7.79
CA PRO A 87 4.13 -14.83 -9.22
C PRO A 87 3.19 -16.01 -9.51
N ALA A 88 3.29 -17.08 -8.73
CA ALA A 88 2.40 -18.26 -8.88
C ALA A 88 0.95 -17.91 -8.50
N LEU A 89 0.76 -17.08 -7.47
CA LEU A 89 -0.55 -16.55 -7.10
C LEU A 89 -1.17 -15.72 -8.24
N GLN A 90 -0.40 -14.80 -8.83
CA GLN A 90 -0.86 -13.99 -9.97
C GLN A 90 -1.28 -14.88 -11.14
N GLN A 91 -0.46 -15.90 -11.49
CA GLN A 91 -0.79 -16.83 -12.55
C GLN A 91 -2.09 -17.60 -12.27
N ALA A 92 -2.28 -18.07 -11.03
CA ALA A 92 -3.50 -18.78 -10.63
C ALA A 92 -4.74 -17.87 -10.76
N LEU A 93 -4.63 -16.59 -10.40
CA LEU A 93 -5.71 -15.61 -10.55
C LEU A 93 -6.05 -15.38 -12.03
N VAL A 94 -5.05 -15.26 -12.91
CA VAL A 94 -5.25 -15.12 -14.36
C VAL A 94 -5.95 -16.35 -14.93
N HIS A 95 -5.49 -17.57 -14.61
CA HIS A 95 -6.13 -18.80 -15.05
C HIS A 95 -7.55 -18.97 -14.50
N GLY A 96 -7.82 -18.42 -13.31
CA GLY A 96 -9.15 -18.36 -12.69
C GLY A 96 -10.08 -17.34 -13.33
N GLY A 97 -9.62 -16.56 -14.34
CA GLY A 97 -10.43 -15.55 -15.03
C GLY A 97 -10.60 -14.23 -14.26
N ALA A 98 -9.75 -13.97 -13.27
CA ALA A 98 -9.78 -12.68 -12.57
C ALA A 98 -9.37 -11.54 -13.51
N GLY A 99 -10.11 -10.42 -13.46
CA GLY A 99 -9.77 -9.23 -14.24
C GLY A 99 -8.51 -8.53 -13.71
N ALA A 100 -7.81 -7.80 -14.59
CA ALA A 100 -6.54 -7.12 -14.30
C ALA A 100 -6.60 -6.24 -13.02
N GLN A 101 -7.66 -5.46 -12.85
CA GLN A 101 -7.85 -4.62 -11.66
C GLN A 101 -7.94 -5.44 -10.36
N GLY A 102 -8.64 -6.57 -10.39
CA GLY A 102 -8.75 -7.45 -9.23
C GLY A 102 -7.42 -8.10 -8.87
N ILE A 103 -6.66 -8.52 -9.89
CA ILE A 103 -5.31 -9.07 -9.73
C ILE A 103 -4.39 -8.02 -9.11
N GLY A 104 -4.35 -6.79 -9.65
CA GLY A 104 -3.54 -5.70 -9.13
C GLY A 104 -3.86 -5.40 -7.66
N ARG A 105 -5.14 -5.35 -7.28
CA ARG A 105 -5.56 -5.15 -5.88
C ARG A 105 -5.05 -6.26 -4.95
N ILE A 106 -5.12 -7.53 -5.37
CA ILE A 106 -4.64 -8.65 -4.56
C ILE A 106 -3.12 -8.60 -4.42
N VAL A 107 -2.38 -8.42 -5.52
CA VAL A 107 -0.92 -8.31 -5.47
C VAL A 107 -0.50 -7.17 -4.55
N THR A 108 -1.12 -6.00 -4.70
CA THR A 108 -0.84 -4.84 -3.83
C THR A 108 -1.19 -5.11 -2.36
N THR A 109 -2.29 -5.83 -2.08
CA THR A 109 -2.62 -6.22 -0.70
C THR A 109 -1.53 -7.10 -0.07
N VAL A 110 -0.92 -7.98 -0.85
CA VAL A 110 0.22 -8.78 -0.37
C VAL A 110 1.45 -7.89 -0.14
N THR A 111 1.76 -6.96 -1.05
CA THR A 111 2.87 -6.00 -0.88
C THR A 111 2.66 -5.13 0.36
N ASP A 112 1.45 -4.65 0.60
CA ASP A 112 1.12 -3.86 1.79
C ASP A 112 1.33 -4.67 3.08
N ALA A 113 0.94 -5.94 3.08
CA ALA A 113 1.16 -6.83 4.23
C ALA A 113 2.66 -7.06 4.49
N VAL A 114 3.46 -7.27 3.45
CA VAL A 114 4.93 -7.38 3.55
C VAL A 114 5.52 -6.10 4.11
N THR A 115 5.15 -4.93 3.56
CA THR A 115 5.62 -3.61 4.02
C THR A 115 5.26 -3.39 5.49
N THR A 116 4.02 -3.65 5.88
CA THR A 116 3.57 -3.50 7.28
C THR A 116 4.34 -4.44 8.22
N ARG A 117 4.63 -5.67 7.78
CA ARG A 117 5.40 -6.60 8.60
C ARG A 117 6.86 -6.17 8.75
N LEU A 118 7.51 -5.69 7.68
CA LEU A 118 8.86 -5.13 7.73
C LEU A 118 8.94 -3.93 8.67
N ILE A 119 7.95 -3.04 8.62
CA ILE A 119 7.83 -1.90 9.55
C ILE A 119 7.77 -2.40 10.99
N ALA A 120 6.94 -3.39 11.30
CA ALA A 120 6.84 -3.95 12.64
C ALA A 120 8.17 -4.61 13.09
N LEU A 121 8.90 -5.26 12.19
CA LEU A 121 10.23 -5.81 12.48
C LEU A 121 11.27 -4.72 12.72
N ALA A 122 11.23 -3.63 11.95
CA ALA A 122 12.10 -2.46 12.15
C ALA A 122 11.86 -1.83 13.53
N GLU A 123 10.60 -1.60 13.93
CA GLU A 123 10.27 -1.07 15.27
C GLU A 123 10.64 -2.03 16.40
N GLN A 124 10.56 -3.34 16.19
CA GLN A 124 11.07 -4.32 17.17
C GLN A 124 12.58 -4.22 17.37
N GLN A 125 13.33 -3.91 16.32
CA GLN A 125 14.79 -3.79 16.37
C GLN A 125 15.27 -2.42 16.87
N LEU A 126 14.64 -1.34 16.40
CA LEU A 126 15.08 0.04 16.63
C LEU A 126 14.37 0.71 17.81
N GLY A 127 13.30 0.10 18.34
CA GLY A 127 12.41 0.73 19.29
C GLY A 127 11.31 1.58 18.62
N PRO A 128 10.41 2.18 19.41
CA PRO A 128 9.33 3.01 18.91
C PRO A 128 9.85 4.29 18.24
N ALA A 129 9.16 4.73 17.20
CA ALA A 129 9.52 5.95 16.50
C ALA A 129 9.42 7.19 17.41
N PRO A 130 10.39 8.11 17.34
CA PRO A 130 10.48 9.26 18.24
C PRO A 130 9.43 10.35 17.96
N VAL A 131 8.88 10.41 16.76
CA VAL A 131 7.81 11.32 16.35
C VAL A 131 6.79 10.60 15.47
N PRO A 132 5.53 11.10 15.36
CA PRO A 132 4.55 10.54 14.46
C PRO A 132 5.04 10.53 13.00
N TRP A 133 4.72 9.46 12.29
CA TRP A 133 5.11 9.25 10.90
C TRP A 133 4.03 8.49 10.14
N VAL A 134 4.05 8.58 8.82
CA VAL A 134 3.27 7.71 7.95
C VAL A 134 4.13 7.21 6.80
N TRP A 135 4.16 5.88 6.61
CA TRP A 135 4.71 5.24 5.41
C TRP A 135 3.70 5.32 4.30
N VAL A 136 4.10 5.87 3.18
CA VAL A 136 3.24 6.02 2.01
C VAL A 136 3.78 5.23 0.84
N ALA A 137 2.89 4.52 0.16
CA ALA A 137 3.12 3.96 -1.15
C ALA A 137 2.85 5.03 -2.21
N ALA A 138 3.58 4.98 -3.31
CA ALA A 138 3.41 5.83 -4.48
C ALA A 138 3.20 4.99 -5.75
N GLY A 139 2.95 5.63 -6.87
CA GLY A 139 2.88 4.99 -8.19
C GLY A 139 1.89 3.81 -8.25
N SER A 140 2.31 2.70 -8.84
CA SER A 140 1.47 1.51 -9.07
C SER A 140 0.94 0.89 -7.77
N GLN A 141 1.72 0.92 -6.68
CA GLN A 141 1.27 0.43 -5.38
C GLN A 141 0.15 1.31 -4.80
N ALA A 142 0.27 2.63 -4.92
CA ALA A 142 -0.78 3.54 -4.46
C ALA A 142 -2.08 3.35 -5.23
N ARG A 143 -2.01 3.15 -6.55
CA ARG A 143 -3.17 2.91 -7.44
C ARG A 143 -3.71 1.48 -7.40
N GLN A 144 -3.05 0.58 -6.64
CA GLN A 144 -3.41 -0.84 -6.55
C GLN A 144 -3.36 -1.58 -7.91
N GLU A 145 -2.35 -1.27 -8.71
CA GLU A 145 -2.14 -1.79 -10.07
C GLU A 145 -0.85 -2.62 -10.20
N GLN A 146 -0.24 -3.03 -9.07
CA GLN A 146 1.01 -3.77 -9.08
C GLN A 146 0.87 -5.14 -9.76
N THR A 147 1.99 -5.58 -10.34
CA THR A 147 2.20 -6.94 -10.81
C THR A 147 3.14 -7.70 -9.87
N ALA A 148 3.31 -8.99 -10.09
CA ALA A 148 4.17 -9.84 -9.26
C ALA A 148 5.67 -9.47 -9.32
N ARG A 149 6.07 -8.67 -10.30
CA ARG A 149 7.42 -8.10 -10.42
C ARG A 149 7.29 -6.60 -10.60
N THR A 150 7.71 -5.87 -9.61
CA THR A 150 7.63 -4.41 -9.57
C THR A 150 8.80 -3.88 -8.75
N ASP A 151 9.21 -2.66 -9.03
CA ASP A 151 10.04 -1.88 -8.13
C ASP A 151 9.20 -1.29 -6.99
N GLN A 152 9.87 -0.68 -6.04
CA GLN A 152 9.26 -0.05 -4.90
C GLN A 152 9.29 1.47 -5.06
N ASP A 153 8.10 2.10 -4.99
CA ASP A 153 7.94 3.54 -4.89
C ASP A 153 7.30 3.86 -3.54
N ASN A 154 8.04 4.49 -2.65
CA ASN A 154 7.55 4.78 -1.30
C ASN A 154 8.23 6.02 -0.70
N ALA A 155 7.64 6.52 0.38
CA ALA A 155 8.20 7.64 1.10
C ALA A 155 7.76 7.63 2.58
N LEU A 156 8.43 8.47 3.39
CA LEU A 156 8.04 8.77 4.75
C LEU A 156 7.62 10.25 4.86
N VAL A 157 6.43 10.47 5.39
CA VAL A 157 5.99 11.78 5.84
C VAL A 157 6.07 11.80 7.37
N LEU A 158 6.92 12.65 7.91
CA LEU A 158 7.17 12.80 9.33
C LEU A 158 6.36 13.99 9.87
N ALA A 159 6.00 13.97 11.14
CA ALA A 159 5.43 15.13 11.82
C ALA A 159 6.43 16.29 11.85
N ASP A 160 5.92 17.52 11.96
CA ASP A 160 6.75 18.74 11.90
C ASP A 160 7.65 18.92 13.15
N GLU A 161 7.44 18.10 14.21
CA GLU A 161 8.31 17.98 15.39
C GLU A 161 9.62 17.22 15.08
N TYR A 162 9.79 16.69 13.88
CA TYR A 162 11.02 16.04 13.47
C TYR A 162 12.22 16.98 13.52
N ASP A 163 13.26 16.54 14.27
CA ASP A 163 14.56 17.21 14.33
C ASP A 163 15.60 16.31 13.66
N PRO A 164 16.28 16.76 12.60
CA PRO A 164 17.25 15.92 11.88
C PRO A 164 18.46 15.52 12.73
N VAL A 165 18.83 16.30 13.75
CA VAL A 165 19.96 15.97 14.61
C VAL A 165 19.60 14.89 15.62
N GLN A 166 18.40 14.95 16.19
CA GLN A 166 17.95 14.01 17.22
C GLN A 166 17.34 12.74 16.64
N HIS A 167 16.61 12.85 15.54
CA HIS A 167 15.76 11.79 15.01
C HIS A 167 16.26 11.23 13.67
N GLY A 168 17.20 11.92 13.00
CA GLY A 168 17.62 11.60 11.64
C GLY A 168 18.21 10.20 11.51
N ALA A 169 19.05 9.77 12.45
CA ALA A 169 19.64 8.43 12.44
C ALA A 169 18.57 7.33 12.53
N TYR A 170 17.58 7.50 13.43
CA TYR A 170 16.49 6.54 13.58
C TYR A 170 15.73 6.33 12.26
N PHE A 171 15.26 7.42 11.63
CA PHE A 171 14.46 7.31 10.41
C PHE A 171 15.28 6.86 9.21
N ALA A 172 16.57 7.16 9.14
CA ALA A 172 17.47 6.64 8.11
C ALA A 172 17.61 5.11 8.22
N ASP A 173 17.84 4.58 9.42
CA ASP A 173 17.96 3.15 9.66
C ASP A 173 16.61 2.43 9.49
N PHE A 174 15.51 3.04 9.96
CA PHE A 174 14.16 2.52 9.78
C PHE A 174 13.79 2.40 8.29
N ALA A 175 13.99 3.46 7.52
CA ALA A 175 13.67 3.46 6.10
C ALA A 175 14.55 2.48 5.31
N ARG A 176 15.85 2.42 5.62
CA ARG A 176 16.78 1.45 5.02
C ARG A 176 16.36 0.03 5.32
N PHE A 177 16.08 -0.30 6.58
CA PHE A 177 15.63 -1.64 6.97
C PHE A 177 14.40 -2.10 6.15
N VAL A 178 13.41 -1.21 6.00
CA VAL A 178 12.18 -1.55 5.27
C VAL A 178 12.44 -1.66 3.76
N CYS A 179 13.19 -0.72 3.16
CA CYS A 179 13.48 -0.76 1.72
C CYS A 179 14.36 -1.95 1.34
N ASP A 180 15.42 -2.25 2.11
CA ASP A 180 16.28 -3.42 1.86
C ASP A 180 15.49 -4.73 2.11
N GLY A 181 14.60 -4.74 3.08
CA GLY A 181 13.69 -5.86 3.34
C GLY A 181 12.71 -6.09 2.19
N LEU A 182 12.18 -5.03 1.58
CA LEU A 182 11.34 -5.11 0.38
C LEU A 182 12.12 -5.66 -0.81
N ASP A 183 13.37 -5.20 -1.02
CA ASP A 183 14.25 -5.71 -2.08
C ASP A 183 14.51 -7.22 -1.91
N ALA A 184 14.83 -7.65 -0.70
CA ALA A 184 14.99 -9.06 -0.37
C ALA A 184 13.71 -9.88 -0.61
N CYS A 185 12.53 -9.28 -0.52
CA CYS A 185 11.24 -9.87 -0.84
C CYS A 185 10.89 -9.84 -2.34
N GLY A 186 11.78 -9.29 -3.20
CA GLY A 186 11.60 -9.25 -4.65
C GLY A 186 10.95 -7.98 -5.18
N TYR A 187 10.75 -6.97 -4.34
CA TYR A 187 10.36 -5.61 -4.73
C TYR A 187 11.62 -4.78 -4.89
N ILE A 188 12.23 -4.81 -6.07
CA ILE A 188 13.54 -4.22 -6.33
C ILE A 188 13.59 -2.72 -6.02
N HIS A 189 14.77 -2.23 -5.67
CA HIS A 189 14.98 -0.80 -5.49
C HIS A 189 14.58 -0.02 -6.74
N CYS A 190 13.87 1.10 -6.56
CA CYS A 190 13.48 1.97 -7.66
C CYS A 190 14.72 2.58 -8.34
N PRO A 191 14.90 2.40 -9.67
CA PRO A 191 16.02 3.00 -10.39
C PRO A 191 16.04 4.54 -10.33
N GLY A 192 14.88 5.15 -10.08
CA GLY A 192 14.72 6.60 -9.87
C GLY A 192 14.96 7.06 -8.43
N GLU A 193 15.38 6.14 -7.54
CA GLU A 193 15.62 6.41 -6.11
C GLU A 193 14.41 7.03 -5.37
N MET A 194 13.19 6.77 -5.83
CA MET A 194 11.96 7.27 -5.22
C MET A 194 11.52 6.39 -4.05
N MET A 195 12.37 6.30 -3.02
CA MET A 195 12.20 5.44 -1.86
C MET A 195 12.46 6.18 -0.56
N ALA A 196 11.79 5.77 0.49
CA ALA A 196 11.92 6.35 1.84
C ALA A 196 13.36 6.34 2.38
N MET A 197 14.20 5.39 1.95
CA MET A 197 15.62 5.34 2.31
C MET A 197 16.46 6.48 1.70
N ASN A 198 15.98 7.14 0.65
CA ASN A 198 16.56 8.38 0.16
C ASN A 198 16.08 9.53 1.05
N ALA A 199 17.04 10.26 1.64
CA ALA A 199 16.75 11.36 2.55
C ALA A 199 15.79 12.42 1.96
N GLN A 200 15.76 12.59 0.62
CA GLN A 200 14.83 13.48 -0.07
C GLN A 200 13.37 13.08 0.16
N TRP A 201 13.07 11.80 0.32
CA TRP A 201 11.71 11.27 0.46
C TRP A 201 11.35 10.83 1.89
N CYS A 202 12.25 11.09 2.85
CA CYS A 202 12.02 10.93 4.27
C CYS A 202 12.04 12.31 4.93
N GLN A 203 10.90 13.02 4.92
CA GLN A 203 10.85 14.44 5.24
C GLN A 203 9.65 14.81 6.11
N PRO A 204 9.75 15.89 6.91
CA PRO A 204 8.60 16.42 7.65
C PRO A 204 7.52 16.97 6.71
N LEU A 205 6.29 16.99 7.19
CA LEU A 205 5.10 17.44 6.46
C LEU A 205 5.29 18.82 5.84
N ALA A 206 5.93 19.75 6.57
CA ALA A 206 6.25 21.10 6.06
C ALA A 206 7.15 21.06 4.81
N GLN A 207 8.08 20.10 4.73
CA GLN A 207 8.94 19.94 3.55
C GLN A 207 8.18 19.32 2.38
N TRP A 208 7.32 18.32 2.63
CA TRP A 208 6.44 17.76 1.61
C TRP A 208 5.52 18.82 1.00
N ARG A 209 4.94 19.70 1.83
CA ARG A 209 4.17 20.87 1.36
C ARG A 209 4.98 21.78 0.43
N ARG A 210 6.27 21.99 0.72
CA ARG A 210 7.15 22.79 -0.15
C ARG A 210 7.40 22.08 -1.48
N TYR A 211 7.59 20.77 -1.49
CA TYR A 211 7.75 19.99 -2.72
C TYR A 211 6.54 20.13 -3.62
N PHE A 212 5.34 19.86 -3.12
CA PHE A 212 4.12 19.93 -3.91
C PHE A 212 3.83 21.35 -4.40
N ARG A 213 4.03 22.38 -3.55
CA ARG A 213 3.90 23.77 -3.99
C ARG A 213 4.82 24.07 -5.16
N LYS A 214 6.10 23.68 -5.06
CA LYS A 214 7.07 23.88 -6.14
C LYS A 214 6.64 23.16 -7.42
N TRP A 215 6.23 21.92 -7.33
CA TRP A 215 5.84 21.13 -8.50
C TRP A 215 4.59 21.68 -9.19
N ILE A 216 3.62 22.16 -8.41
CA ILE A 216 2.38 22.73 -8.95
C ILE A 216 2.59 24.13 -9.54
N ASP A 217 3.39 24.97 -8.87
CA ASP A 217 3.58 26.36 -9.28
C ASP A 217 4.62 26.52 -10.38
N GLN A 218 5.59 25.58 -10.46
CA GLN A 218 6.70 25.56 -11.42
C GLN A 218 6.81 24.17 -12.06
N PRO A 219 5.91 23.82 -12.99
CA PRO A 219 5.86 22.48 -13.58
C PRO A 219 6.97 22.27 -14.62
N GLU A 220 8.22 22.19 -14.16
CA GLU A 220 9.38 21.79 -14.93
C GLU A 220 9.39 20.25 -15.19
N PRO A 221 10.15 19.72 -16.16
CA PRO A 221 10.17 18.29 -16.48
C PRO A 221 10.40 17.38 -15.27
N MET A 222 11.36 17.72 -14.38
CA MET A 222 11.60 16.96 -13.15
C MET A 222 10.44 17.08 -12.14
N ALA A 223 9.81 18.24 -12.05
CA ALA A 223 8.62 18.44 -11.21
C ALA A 223 7.46 17.58 -11.69
N LEU A 224 7.28 17.46 -13.02
CA LEU A 224 6.26 16.60 -13.62
C LEU A 224 6.55 15.12 -13.39
N LEU A 225 7.82 14.69 -13.48
CA LEU A 225 8.22 13.32 -13.15
C LEU A 225 7.88 12.99 -11.69
N HIS A 226 8.31 13.81 -10.74
CA HIS A 226 8.00 13.61 -9.32
C HIS A 226 6.49 13.64 -9.07
N SER A 227 5.76 14.57 -9.70
CA SER A 227 4.30 14.63 -9.59
C SER A 227 3.63 13.36 -10.10
N SER A 228 4.10 12.76 -11.21
CA SER A 228 3.52 11.53 -11.76
C SER A 228 3.64 10.33 -10.81
N VAL A 229 4.63 10.34 -9.92
CA VAL A 229 4.83 9.30 -8.90
C VAL A 229 4.10 9.66 -7.60
N PHE A 230 4.27 10.88 -7.09
CA PHE A 230 3.84 11.25 -5.74
C PHE A 230 2.43 11.86 -5.64
N PHE A 231 1.73 12.12 -6.75
CA PHE A 231 0.32 12.53 -6.68
C PHE A 231 -0.62 11.40 -6.25
N ASP A 232 -0.22 10.16 -6.48
CA ASP A 232 -0.98 8.96 -6.11
C ASP A 232 -0.51 8.36 -4.77
N LEU A 233 -0.31 9.19 -3.74
CA LEU A 233 0.09 8.71 -2.43
C LEU A 233 -1.03 7.97 -1.71
N ARG A 234 -0.70 6.82 -1.10
CA ARG A 234 -1.59 6.06 -0.21
C ARG A 234 -0.87 5.65 1.06
N ALA A 235 -1.50 5.88 2.22
CA ALA A 235 -0.97 5.42 3.48
C ALA A 235 -0.99 3.88 3.55
N VAL A 236 0.13 3.29 3.96
CA VAL A 236 0.27 1.85 4.24
C VAL A 236 0.28 1.59 5.74
N ALA A 237 1.04 2.37 6.50
CA ALA A 237 1.14 2.24 7.95
C ALA A 237 1.45 3.58 8.61
N GLY A 238 1.20 3.69 9.91
CA GLY A 238 1.54 4.86 10.73
C GLY A 238 0.39 5.84 10.92
N HIS A 239 0.70 7.11 11.15
CA HIS A 239 -0.26 8.16 11.49
C HIS A 239 -0.90 8.78 10.23
N THR A 240 -1.94 8.15 9.71
CA THR A 240 -2.63 8.53 8.46
C THR A 240 -3.10 10.00 8.38
N PRO A 241 -3.45 10.72 9.48
CA PRO A 241 -3.82 12.12 9.40
C PRO A 241 -2.78 13.03 8.75
N LEU A 242 -1.47 12.70 8.86
CA LEU A 242 -0.40 13.45 8.17
C LEU A 242 -0.60 13.45 6.65
N LEU A 243 -0.88 12.29 6.06
CA LEU A 243 -1.15 12.19 4.63
C LEU A 243 -2.46 12.84 4.23
N THR A 244 -3.52 12.67 5.04
CA THR A 244 -4.84 13.28 4.76
C THR A 244 -4.72 14.80 4.66
N GLN A 245 -4.01 15.40 5.61
CA GLN A 245 -3.77 16.85 5.65
C GLN A 245 -2.98 17.32 4.41
N LEU A 246 -1.89 16.63 4.07
CA LEU A 246 -1.09 16.93 2.89
C LEU A 246 -1.95 16.89 1.61
N ARG A 247 -2.69 15.81 1.39
CA ARG A 247 -3.52 15.63 0.19
C ARG A 247 -4.62 16.67 0.02
N GLN A 248 -5.27 17.08 1.08
CA GLN A 248 -6.30 18.13 1.01
C GLN A 248 -5.74 19.46 0.52
N GLU A 249 -4.55 19.83 1.02
CA GLU A 249 -3.87 21.07 0.62
C GLU A 249 -3.42 21.02 -0.84
N GLU A 250 -2.82 19.91 -1.26
CA GLU A 250 -2.30 19.70 -2.61
C GLU A 250 -3.40 19.69 -3.67
N LEU A 251 -4.47 18.91 -3.45
CA LEU A 251 -5.59 18.85 -4.38
C LEU A 251 -6.25 20.21 -4.56
N SER A 252 -6.45 20.96 -3.46
CA SER A 252 -7.01 22.29 -3.52
C SER A 252 -6.14 23.26 -4.33
N ARG A 253 -4.81 23.11 -4.28
CA ARG A 253 -3.87 23.93 -5.03
C ARG A 253 -3.80 23.51 -6.49
N ALA A 254 -3.69 22.20 -6.77
CA ALA A 254 -3.62 21.66 -8.12
C ALA A 254 -4.86 21.98 -8.95
N GLN A 255 -6.06 21.91 -8.37
CA GLN A 255 -7.33 22.26 -9.03
C GLN A 255 -7.38 23.72 -9.50
N ARG A 256 -6.60 24.62 -8.89
CA ARG A 256 -6.53 26.05 -9.27
C ARG A 256 -5.45 26.35 -10.30
N SER A 257 -4.53 25.42 -10.56
CA SER A 257 -3.42 25.60 -11.49
C SER A 257 -3.72 25.01 -12.87
N GLN A 258 -4.27 25.81 -13.77
CA GLN A 258 -4.55 25.42 -15.16
C GLN A 258 -3.28 24.94 -15.88
N LEU A 259 -2.15 25.58 -15.62
CA LEU A 259 -0.86 25.23 -16.21
C LEU A 259 -0.42 23.82 -15.77
N PHE A 260 -0.45 23.54 -14.47
CA PHE A 260 -0.10 22.24 -13.93
C PHE A 260 -1.02 21.12 -14.48
N LEU A 261 -2.34 21.35 -14.47
CA LEU A 261 -3.30 20.39 -15.01
C LEU A 261 -3.05 20.12 -16.50
N GLY A 262 -2.78 21.18 -17.29
CA GLY A 262 -2.44 21.03 -18.71
C GLY A 262 -1.19 20.17 -18.94
N HIS A 263 -0.15 20.36 -18.15
CA HIS A 263 1.07 19.53 -18.21
C HIS A 263 0.82 18.07 -17.78
N MET A 264 0.05 17.83 -16.70
CA MET A 264 -0.28 16.49 -16.25
C MET A 264 -1.09 15.72 -17.32
N VAL A 265 -2.08 16.37 -17.94
CA VAL A 265 -2.83 15.80 -19.05
C VAL A 265 -1.92 15.53 -20.26
N GLY A 266 -1.06 16.49 -20.63
CA GLY A 266 -0.09 16.31 -21.71
C GLY A 266 0.83 15.12 -21.48
N ASN A 267 1.36 14.96 -20.24
CA ASN A 267 2.18 13.81 -19.87
C ASN A 267 1.40 12.48 -19.96
N ALA A 268 0.17 12.45 -19.46
CA ALA A 268 -0.68 11.26 -19.53
C ALA A 268 -0.97 10.83 -20.98
N LEU A 269 -1.16 11.77 -21.89
CA LEU A 269 -1.45 11.51 -23.31
C LEU A 269 -0.22 10.97 -24.09
N THR A 270 1.00 11.05 -23.54
CA THR A 270 2.18 10.42 -24.14
C THR A 270 2.17 8.90 -23.99
N GLN A 271 1.46 8.39 -22.98
CA GLN A 271 1.30 6.95 -22.73
C GLN A 271 0.18 6.41 -23.61
N ARG A 272 0.56 5.66 -24.63
CA ARG A 272 -0.41 4.99 -25.50
C ARG A 272 -0.69 3.58 -24.98
N PRO A 273 -1.97 3.15 -24.90
CA PRO A 273 -2.27 1.77 -24.58
C PRO A 273 -1.62 0.86 -25.64
N PRO A 274 -1.07 -0.31 -25.27
CA PRO A 274 -0.42 -1.25 -26.19
C PRO A 274 -1.49 -2.02 -27.00
N LEU A 275 -2.35 -1.29 -27.70
CA LEU A 275 -3.37 -1.87 -28.56
C LEU A 275 -2.77 -2.05 -29.96
N ASN A 276 -2.76 -3.31 -30.44
CA ASN A 276 -2.46 -3.63 -31.83
C ASN A 276 -3.69 -3.35 -32.68
N TRP A 277 -3.46 -3.25 -34.01
CA TRP A 277 -4.51 -2.99 -35.04
C TRP A 277 -5.65 -4.03 -35.04
N LEU A 278 -5.51 -5.11 -34.29
CA LEU A 278 -6.49 -6.21 -34.19
C LEU A 278 -7.15 -6.34 -32.81
N GLY A 279 -6.98 -5.38 -31.90
CA GLY A 279 -7.61 -5.38 -30.55
C GLY A 279 -6.75 -6.02 -29.49
#